data_121e452804e336331173dfe006380085
#
_entry.id   121e452804e336331173dfe006380085
#
_cell.length_a   1.000
_cell.length_b   1.000
_cell.length_c   1.000
_cell.angle_alpha   90.00
_cell.angle_beta   90.00
_cell.angle_gamma   90.00
#
_symmetry.space_group_name_H-M   'P 1'
#
loop_
_entity.id
_entity.type
_entity.pdbx_description
1 polymer ?
#
loop_
_entity_poly.entity_id
_entity_poly.type
_entity_poly.pdbx_seq_one_letter_code
_entity_poly.pdbx_strand_id
1 'polypeptide(L)'
;MKFPTLLIAAGLLCISVHTTAQPGPRKKVGVVLSGGGAKGMAHIGALKVIEEAGIPIDYVVGTSMGSIIGGLYSIGYTPEQMDSMVRRQDWSFLLSDKIPRSEQNMAEREASEKYVFSLPFGKNAKTQAVGGLIKGQNLANLFSELTVGYHDSIDFNKLPIPFACVSENIVNGNEVNFHKGVLATAMRASMAIPGVFTPVRLGSM
;
A
#
# COMPACT_ATOMS: atom_id res chain seq x y z
N MET A 1 76.28 19.45 -13.06
CA MET A 1 74.89 19.98 -13.24
C MET A 1 74.02 19.00 -14.00
N LYS A 2 73.39 18.01 -13.35
CA LYS A 2 72.48 17.05 -13.97
C LYS A 2 71.30 16.63 -13.02
N PHE A 3 70.76 17.56 -12.24
CA PHE A 3 69.67 17.25 -11.27
C PHE A 3 68.26 17.76 -11.60
N PRO A 4 67.94 18.57 -12.63
CA PRO A 4 66.58 19.02 -12.85
C PRO A 4 65.70 18.02 -13.64
N THR A 5 66.30 17.13 -14.44
CA THR A 5 65.50 16.20 -15.31
C THR A 5 64.87 15.05 -14.56
N LEU A 6 65.47 14.64 -13.44
CA LEU A 6 64.91 13.50 -12.64
C LEU A 6 63.68 13.91 -11.82
N LEU A 7 63.57 15.16 -11.39
CA LEU A 7 62.44 15.68 -10.66
C LEU A 7 61.20 15.89 -11.54
N ILE A 8 61.39 16.19 -12.81
CA ILE A 8 60.27 16.36 -13.77
C ILE A 8 59.68 14.98 -14.15
N ALA A 9 60.51 13.95 -14.27
CA ALA A 9 60.07 12.60 -14.55
C ALA A 9 59.29 11.99 -13.36
N ALA A 10 59.69 12.28 -12.11
CA ALA A 10 58.95 11.83 -10.91
C ALA A 10 57.62 12.55 -10.72
N GLY A 11 57.50 13.82 -11.11
CA GLY A 11 56.24 14.59 -11.07
C GLY A 11 55.21 14.14 -12.09
N LEU A 12 55.63 13.63 -13.24
CA LEU A 12 54.73 13.08 -14.28
C LEU A 12 54.20 11.68 -13.98
N LEU A 13 54.90 10.92 -13.11
CA LEU A 13 54.42 9.58 -12.70
C LEU A 13 53.34 9.63 -11.61
N CYS A 14 53.17 10.77 -10.93
CA CYS A 14 52.13 10.93 -9.89
C CYS A 14 50.79 11.44 -10.43
N ILE A 15 50.66 11.74 -11.70
CA ILE A 15 49.37 11.92 -12.34
C ILE A 15 48.86 10.54 -12.75
N SER A 16 48.71 9.68 -11.75
CA SER A 16 47.87 8.48 -11.88
C SER A 16 46.47 8.97 -12.19
N VAL A 17 46.10 8.83 -13.44
CA VAL A 17 44.75 9.05 -13.92
C VAL A 17 43.81 8.20 -13.04
N HIS A 18 43.24 8.83 -12.04
CA HIS A 18 42.07 8.29 -11.39
C HIS A 18 40.92 8.41 -12.41
N THR A 19 40.93 7.53 -13.42
CA THR A 19 39.73 7.23 -14.19
C THR A 19 38.80 6.57 -13.22
N THR A 20 38.10 7.39 -12.44
CA THR A 20 36.85 6.96 -11.83
C THR A 20 35.95 6.65 -13.02
N ALA A 21 35.86 5.36 -13.36
CA ALA A 21 34.76 4.89 -14.19
C ALA A 21 33.50 5.40 -13.50
N GLN A 22 32.88 6.44 -14.06
CA GLN A 22 31.55 6.84 -13.55
C GLN A 22 30.68 5.60 -13.74
N PRO A 23 30.17 5.03 -12.67
CA PRO A 23 29.23 3.91 -12.81
C PRO A 23 28.12 4.45 -13.69
N GLY A 24 27.88 3.79 -14.82
CA GLY A 24 26.75 4.12 -15.68
C GLY A 24 25.47 4.14 -14.82
N PRO A 25 24.39 4.79 -15.29
CA PRO A 25 23.16 4.88 -14.52
C PRO A 25 22.72 3.46 -14.15
N ARG A 26 22.56 3.20 -12.84
CA ARG A 26 22.12 1.89 -12.36
C ARG A 26 20.77 1.53 -12.98
N LYS A 27 20.52 0.27 -13.20
CA LYS A 27 19.21 -0.21 -13.61
C LYS A 27 18.18 0.10 -12.51
N LYS A 28 17.00 0.55 -12.91
CA LYS A 28 15.89 0.77 -11.99
C LYS A 28 15.26 -0.55 -11.57
N VAL A 29 14.87 -0.63 -10.33
CA VAL A 29 14.23 -1.83 -9.74
C VAL A 29 12.78 -1.50 -9.41
N GLY A 30 11.87 -2.26 -10.02
CA GLY A 30 10.45 -2.24 -9.69
C GLY A 30 10.08 -3.47 -8.89
N VAL A 31 9.23 -3.30 -7.87
CA VAL A 31 8.68 -4.39 -7.06
C VAL A 31 7.18 -4.50 -7.32
N VAL A 32 6.71 -5.71 -7.65
CA VAL A 32 5.30 -6.01 -7.87
C VAL A 32 4.81 -6.92 -6.75
N LEU A 33 3.84 -6.44 -5.98
CA LEU A 33 3.27 -7.13 -4.84
C LEU A 33 1.86 -7.59 -5.18
N SER A 34 1.66 -8.90 -5.28
CA SER A 34 0.38 -9.49 -5.65
C SER A 34 -0.65 -9.45 -4.52
N GLY A 35 -1.91 -9.73 -4.85
CA GLY A 35 -2.94 -10.03 -3.87
C GLY A 35 -2.69 -11.36 -3.16
N GLY A 36 -3.49 -11.66 -2.13
CA GLY A 36 -3.39 -12.95 -1.43
C GLY A 36 -4.02 -12.96 -0.05
N GLY A 37 -4.77 -11.93 0.31
CA GLY A 37 -5.35 -11.80 1.66
C GLY A 37 -4.27 -11.91 2.73
N ALA A 38 -4.49 -12.70 3.78
CA ALA A 38 -3.51 -12.86 4.87
C ALA A 38 -2.14 -13.37 4.40
N LYS A 39 -2.08 -14.18 3.33
CA LYS A 39 -0.80 -14.66 2.79
C LYS A 39 0.05 -13.54 2.20
N GLY A 40 -0.57 -12.46 1.73
CA GLY A 40 0.13 -11.29 1.22
C GLY A 40 0.97 -10.55 2.28
N MET A 41 0.75 -10.78 3.56
CA MET A 41 1.61 -10.25 4.63
C MET A 41 3.07 -10.74 4.49
N ALA A 42 3.31 -11.84 3.78
CA ALA A 42 4.67 -12.31 3.45
C ALA A 42 5.48 -11.29 2.63
N HIS A 43 4.82 -10.34 1.94
CA HIS A 43 5.50 -9.25 1.26
C HIS A 43 6.34 -8.38 2.19
N ILE A 44 5.95 -8.25 3.45
CA ILE A 44 6.73 -7.52 4.47
C ILE A 44 8.11 -8.16 4.62
N GLY A 45 8.15 -9.49 4.76
CA GLY A 45 9.42 -10.24 4.86
C GLY A 45 10.25 -10.14 3.57
N ALA A 46 9.61 -10.15 2.40
CA ALA A 46 10.31 -9.98 1.13
C ALA A 46 10.94 -8.58 1.00
N LEU A 47 10.20 -7.51 1.36
CA LEU A 47 10.73 -6.15 1.36
C LEU A 47 11.91 -6.01 2.32
N LYS A 48 11.82 -6.62 3.51
CA LYS A 48 12.91 -6.63 4.49
C LYS A 48 14.19 -7.24 3.90
N VAL A 49 14.09 -8.40 3.25
CA VAL A 49 15.25 -9.05 2.61
C VAL A 49 15.83 -8.20 1.48
N ILE A 50 14.97 -7.51 0.69
CA ILE A 50 15.42 -6.62 -0.39
C ILE A 50 16.19 -5.42 0.19
N GLU A 51 15.72 -4.83 1.30
CA GLU A 51 16.43 -3.75 1.99
C GLU A 51 17.76 -4.22 2.59
N GLU A 52 17.76 -5.37 3.30
CA GLU A 52 18.97 -5.97 3.87
C GLU A 52 20.02 -6.29 2.79
N ALA A 53 19.59 -6.64 1.60
CA ALA A 53 20.46 -6.85 0.44
C ALA A 53 20.97 -5.53 -0.19
N GLY A 54 20.54 -4.38 0.32
CA GLY A 54 20.93 -3.06 -0.21
C GLY A 54 20.40 -2.77 -1.62
N ILE A 55 19.31 -3.43 -2.03
CA ILE A 55 18.69 -3.24 -3.35
C ILE A 55 17.73 -2.06 -3.28
N PRO A 56 18.03 -0.93 -3.92
CA PRO A 56 17.15 0.23 -3.92
C PRO A 56 15.93 -0.01 -4.80
N ILE A 57 14.75 0.22 -4.25
CA ILE A 57 13.48 0.10 -4.96
C ILE A 57 13.10 1.48 -5.54
N ASP A 58 12.86 1.55 -6.86
CA ASP A 58 12.51 2.76 -7.58
C ASP A 58 11.02 2.90 -7.87
N TYR A 59 10.28 1.80 -7.83
CA TYR A 59 8.86 1.79 -8.10
C TYR A 59 8.17 0.59 -7.44
N VAL A 60 6.99 0.80 -6.91
CA VAL A 60 6.17 -0.26 -6.31
C VAL A 60 4.82 -0.35 -7.01
N VAL A 61 4.39 -1.55 -7.34
CA VAL A 61 3.03 -1.84 -7.83
C VAL A 61 2.39 -2.82 -6.87
N GLY A 62 1.14 -2.58 -6.48
CA GLY A 62 0.47 -3.43 -5.53
C GLY A 62 -0.99 -3.73 -5.88
N THR A 63 -1.43 -4.96 -5.61
CA THR A 63 -2.82 -5.41 -5.75
C THR A 63 -3.30 -5.97 -4.41
N SER A 64 -4.50 -5.59 -3.94
CA SER A 64 -5.12 -6.10 -2.70
C SER A 64 -4.17 -5.95 -1.49
N MET A 65 -3.78 -7.02 -0.80
CA MET A 65 -2.80 -6.96 0.28
C MET A 65 -1.47 -6.34 -0.17
N GLY A 66 -1.04 -6.63 -1.40
CA GLY A 66 0.15 -6.01 -1.99
C GLY A 66 0.01 -4.50 -2.18
N SER A 67 -1.21 -3.99 -2.42
CA SER A 67 -1.46 -2.54 -2.49
C SER A 67 -1.39 -1.88 -1.11
N ILE A 68 -1.81 -2.57 -0.06
CA ILE A 68 -1.72 -2.09 1.32
C ILE A 68 -0.24 -2.01 1.74
N ILE A 69 0.47 -3.13 1.63
CA ILE A 69 1.89 -3.21 1.99
C ILE A 69 2.73 -2.25 1.13
N GLY A 70 2.53 -2.28 -0.19
CA GLY A 70 3.26 -1.43 -1.13
C GLY A 70 2.96 0.04 -0.97
N GLY A 71 1.70 0.41 -0.73
CA GLY A 71 1.28 1.78 -0.49
C GLY A 71 1.89 2.35 0.80
N LEU A 72 1.85 1.59 1.90
CA LEU A 72 2.47 1.98 3.16
C LEU A 72 4.00 2.09 3.01
N TYR A 73 4.63 1.13 2.36
CA TYR A 73 6.06 1.18 2.06
C TYR A 73 6.45 2.41 1.24
N SER A 74 5.64 2.75 0.24
CA SER A 74 5.88 3.88 -0.66
C SER A 74 5.79 5.25 0.03
N ILE A 75 5.07 5.35 1.15
CA ILE A 75 5.00 6.56 1.97
C ILE A 75 5.99 6.57 3.14
N GLY A 76 6.86 5.54 3.25
CA GLY A 76 7.99 5.52 4.17
C GLY A 76 7.86 4.61 5.38
N TYR A 77 6.84 3.74 5.47
CA TYR A 77 6.82 2.71 6.51
C TYR A 77 7.89 1.66 6.25
N THR A 78 8.67 1.33 7.28
CA THR A 78 9.65 0.25 7.17
C THR A 78 9.01 -1.13 7.33
N PRO A 79 9.65 -2.20 6.83
CA PRO A 79 9.17 -3.56 7.03
C PRO A 79 8.97 -3.92 8.51
N GLU A 80 9.83 -3.46 9.41
CA GLU A 80 9.72 -3.68 10.86
C GLU A 80 8.49 -3.00 11.46
N GLN A 81 8.21 -1.76 11.03
CA GLN A 81 7.01 -1.04 11.47
C GLN A 81 5.76 -1.76 11.00
N MET A 82 5.73 -2.19 9.74
CA MET A 82 4.60 -2.94 9.18
C MET A 82 4.39 -4.30 9.87
N ASP A 83 5.45 -5.06 10.14
CA ASP A 83 5.35 -6.33 10.89
C ASP A 83 4.79 -6.11 12.29
N SER A 84 5.28 -5.08 12.99
CA SER A 84 4.77 -4.72 14.31
C SER A 84 3.29 -4.32 14.28
N MET A 85 2.87 -3.53 13.27
CA MET A 85 1.47 -3.14 13.10
C MET A 85 0.56 -4.33 12.85
N VAL A 86 0.94 -5.20 11.91
CA VAL A 86 0.15 -6.39 11.53
C VAL A 86 -0.08 -7.30 12.73
N ARG A 87 0.92 -7.50 13.59
CA ARG A 87 0.83 -8.34 14.78
C ARG A 87 -0.06 -7.76 15.89
N ARG A 88 -0.24 -6.45 15.94
CA ARG A 88 -1.04 -5.76 16.96
C ARG A 88 -2.51 -5.60 16.59
N GLN A 89 -2.89 -5.85 15.33
CA GLN A 89 -4.24 -5.64 14.84
C GLN A 89 -5.21 -6.72 15.36
N ASP A 90 -6.39 -6.29 15.77
CA ASP A 90 -7.54 -7.17 15.93
C ASP A 90 -8.18 -7.43 14.55
N TRP A 91 -7.70 -8.46 13.87
CA TRP A 91 -8.19 -8.83 12.54
C TRP A 91 -9.65 -9.24 12.56
N SER A 92 -10.16 -9.79 13.66
CA SER A 92 -11.60 -10.16 13.80
C SER A 92 -12.48 -8.92 13.77
N PHE A 93 -12.02 -7.84 14.41
CA PHE A 93 -12.70 -6.55 14.38
C PHE A 93 -12.58 -5.88 13.01
N LEU A 94 -11.36 -5.77 12.46
CA LEU A 94 -11.08 -5.08 11.20
C LEU A 94 -11.81 -5.71 10.01
N LEU A 95 -11.93 -7.05 10.00
CA LEU A 95 -12.63 -7.82 8.97
C LEU A 95 -14.12 -8.00 9.27
N SER A 96 -14.69 -7.12 10.07
CA SER A 96 -16.12 -7.10 10.40
C SER A 96 -16.68 -5.69 10.27
N ASP A 97 -18.02 -5.58 10.29
CA ASP A 97 -18.72 -4.30 10.37
C ASP A 97 -19.12 -3.96 11.81
N LYS A 98 -18.47 -4.56 12.81
CA LYS A 98 -18.76 -4.30 14.22
C LYS A 98 -18.39 -2.87 14.57
N ILE A 99 -19.27 -2.20 15.27
CA ILE A 99 -19.05 -0.90 15.89
C ILE A 99 -18.71 -1.14 17.36
N PRO A 100 -17.64 -0.56 17.92
CA PRO A 100 -17.34 -0.67 19.33
C PRO A 100 -18.54 -0.25 20.18
N ARG A 101 -18.83 -0.99 21.24
CA ARG A 101 -20.00 -0.69 22.13
C ARG A 101 -19.95 0.75 22.68
N SER A 102 -18.77 1.29 22.87
CA SER A 102 -18.55 2.70 23.30
C SER A 102 -19.06 3.73 22.29
N GLU A 103 -19.10 3.38 21.01
CA GLU A 103 -19.49 4.27 19.90
C GLU A 103 -20.96 4.06 19.48
N GLN A 104 -21.62 3.01 19.99
CA GLN A 104 -23.02 2.74 19.72
C GLN A 104 -23.93 3.65 20.56
N ASN A 105 -24.96 4.20 19.93
CA ASN A 105 -26.03 4.87 20.68
C ASN A 105 -26.91 3.84 21.42
N MET A 106 -27.78 4.33 22.35
CA MET A 106 -28.61 3.45 23.19
C MET A 106 -29.53 2.54 22.36
N ALA A 107 -30.13 3.07 21.30
CA ALA A 107 -31.05 2.29 20.45
C ALA A 107 -30.32 1.20 19.65
N GLU A 108 -29.11 1.47 19.17
CA GLU A 108 -28.25 0.50 18.50
C GLU A 108 -27.78 -0.61 19.45
N ARG A 109 -27.44 -0.25 20.70
CA ARG A 109 -27.07 -1.23 21.72
C ARG A 109 -28.24 -2.17 22.04
N GLU A 110 -29.43 -1.61 22.27
CA GLU A 110 -30.65 -2.38 22.55
C GLU A 110 -31.03 -3.29 21.38
N ALA A 111 -30.93 -2.78 20.13
CA ALA A 111 -31.19 -3.58 18.93
C ALA A 111 -30.18 -4.73 18.78
N SER A 112 -28.87 -4.47 19.02
CA SER A 112 -27.82 -5.49 18.92
C SER A 112 -27.92 -6.59 19.96
N GLU A 113 -28.51 -6.30 21.13
CA GLU A 113 -28.77 -7.27 22.20
C GLU A 113 -30.05 -8.09 21.92
N LYS A 114 -31.03 -7.51 21.22
CA LYS A 114 -32.32 -8.10 20.96
C LYS A 114 -32.36 -9.02 19.74
N TYR A 115 -31.52 -8.75 18.74
CA TYR A 115 -31.51 -9.47 17.47
C TYR A 115 -30.15 -10.07 17.16
N VAL A 116 -30.09 -11.39 17.04
CA VAL A 116 -28.89 -12.13 16.63
C VAL A 116 -28.62 -11.93 15.11
N PHE A 117 -29.71 -11.69 14.36
CA PHE A 117 -29.65 -11.53 12.90
C PHE A 117 -30.78 -10.60 12.43
N SER A 118 -30.44 -9.63 11.59
CA SER A 118 -31.40 -8.74 10.95
C SER A 118 -31.25 -8.77 9.43
N LEU A 119 -32.36 -9.04 8.73
CA LEU A 119 -32.44 -8.92 7.27
C LEU A 119 -33.13 -7.61 6.93
N PRO A 120 -32.50 -6.74 6.11
CA PRO A 120 -33.18 -5.55 5.63
C PRO A 120 -34.24 -5.95 4.60
N PHE A 121 -35.51 -5.75 4.93
CA PHE A 121 -36.63 -5.87 4.01
C PHE A 121 -37.10 -4.48 3.59
N GLY A 122 -37.17 -4.21 2.28
CA GLY A 122 -37.71 -2.96 1.77
C GLY A 122 -37.43 -2.75 0.29
N LYS A 123 -38.01 -1.69 -0.30
CA LYS A 123 -37.80 -1.33 -1.72
C LYS A 123 -36.33 -1.11 -2.09
N ASN A 124 -35.48 -0.79 -1.11
CA ASN A 124 -34.04 -0.57 -1.27
C ASN A 124 -33.19 -1.85 -1.03
N ALA A 125 -33.81 -2.98 -0.68
CA ALA A 125 -33.09 -4.23 -0.44
C ALA A 125 -32.35 -4.77 -1.68
N LYS A 126 -32.86 -4.47 -2.89
CA LYS A 126 -32.21 -4.83 -4.16
C LYS A 126 -30.89 -4.09 -4.39
N THR A 127 -30.77 -2.88 -3.87
CA THR A 127 -29.52 -2.07 -4.00
C THR A 127 -28.45 -2.52 -3.00
N GLN A 128 -28.86 -3.16 -1.89
CA GLN A 128 -27.92 -3.72 -0.92
C GLN A 128 -27.46 -5.15 -1.29
N ALA A 129 -28.20 -5.84 -2.14
CA ALA A 129 -27.86 -7.20 -2.59
C ALA A 129 -26.66 -7.25 -3.56
N VAL A 130 -26.21 -6.13 -4.12
CA VAL A 130 -25.02 -6.02 -4.98
C VAL A 130 -23.75 -5.73 -4.17
N GLY A 131 -23.88 -5.52 -2.85
CA GLY A 131 -22.75 -5.27 -1.94
C GLY A 131 -22.18 -6.57 -1.37
N GLY A 132 -20.91 -6.55 -1.00
CA GLY A 132 -20.29 -7.64 -0.25
C GLY A 132 -20.92 -7.82 1.14
N LEU A 133 -20.61 -8.94 1.79
CA LEU A 133 -21.08 -9.25 3.15
C LEU A 133 -20.56 -8.26 4.19
N ILE A 134 -19.42 -7.63 3.93
CA ILE A 134 -18.72 -6.72 4.83
C ILE A 134 -18.57 -5.36 4.14
N LYS A 135 -19.01 -4.28 4.78
CA LYS A 135 -18.84 -2.91 4.28
C LYS A 135 -17.36 -2.51 4.26
N GLY A 136 -16.58 -3.01 5.23
CA GLY A 136 -15.14 -2.75 5.36
C GLY A 136 -14.82 -1.36 5.86
N GLN A 137 -15.72 -0.75 6.64
CA GLN A 137 -15.50 0.59 7.20
C GLN A 137 -14.33 0.61 8.18
N ASN A 138 -14.17 -0.42 9.01
CA ASN A 138 -13.08 -0.50 9.97
C ASN A 138 -11.71 -0.52 9.28
N LEU A 139 -11.60 -1.21 8.15
CA LEU A 139 -10.39 -1.19 7.32
C LEU A 139 -10.17 0.18 6.65
N ALA A 140 -11.25 0.81 6.15
CA ALA A 140 -11.14 2.14 5.56
C ALA A 140 -10.66 3.18 6.58
N ASN A 141 -11.14 3.10 7.82
CA ASN A 141 -10.71 3.96 8.92
C ASN A 141 -9.23 3.73 9.24
N LEU A 142 -8.81 2.46 9.36
CA LEU A 142 -7.39 2.12 9.58
C LEU A 142 -6.50 2.65 8.46
N PHE A 143 -6.88 2.50 7.19
CA PHE A 143 -6.08 3.03 6.08
C PHE A 143 -6.01 4.55 6.10
N SER A 144 -7.10 5.23 6.44
CA SER A 144 -7.11 6.69 6.58
C SER A 144 -6.19 7.16 7.71
N GLU A 145 -6.18 6.45 8.83
CA GLU A 145 -5.28 6.71 9.96
C GLU A 145 -3.80 6.51 9.56
N LEU A 146 -3.49 5.38 8.93
CA LEU A 146 -2.12 5.06 8.51
C LEU A 146 -1.59 5.97 7.40
N THR A 147 -2.48 6.62 6.65
CA THR A 147 -2.12 7.53 5.56
C THR A 147 -2.52 8.98 5.83
N VAL A 148 -2.62 9.39 7.09
CA VAL A 148 -3.11 10.72 7.48
C VAL A 148 -2.33 11.87 6.83
N GLY A 149 -1.02 11.72 6.61
CA GLY A 149 -0.18 12.69 5.89
C GLY A 149 -0.43 12.75 4.37
N TYR A 150 -1.23 11.84 3.83
CA TYR A 150 -1.53 11.65 2.41
C TYR A 150 -3.03 11.52 2.15
N HIS A 151 -3.86 12.21 2.95
CA HIS A 151 -5.33 12.12 2.91
C HIS A 151 -5.96 12.87 1.73
N ASP A 152 -5.23 13.80 1.11
CA ASP A 152 -5.68 14.50 -0.08
C ASP A 152 -5.54 13.65 -1.35
N SER A 153 -6.14 14.14 -2.44
CA SER A 153 -5.90 13.56 -3.77
C SER A 153 -4.52 13.96 -4.27
N ILE A 154 -3.61 13.00 -4.32
CA ILE A 154 -2.20 13.18 -4.67
C ILE A 154 -1.81 12.36 -5.91
N ASP A 155 -0.70 12.73 -6.54
CA ASP A 155 -0.05 11.95 -7.58
C ASP A 155 0.88 10.92 -6.94
N PHE A 156 0.58 9.64 -7.08
CA PHE A 156 1.36 8.54 -6.47
C PHE A 156 2.76 8.41 -7.05
N ASN A 157 3.02 8.98 -8.24
CA ASN A 157 4.37 9.03 -8.78
C ASN A 157 5.28 10.03 -8.03
N LYS A 158 4.69 10.88 -7.18
CA LYS A 158 5.41 11.87 -6.35
C LYS A 158 5.59 11.41 -4.90
N LEU A 159 5.18 10.19 -4.56
CA LEU A 159 5.47 9.60 -3.27
C LEU A 159 6.99 9.39 -3.11
N PRO A 160 7.50 9.27 -1.87
CA PRO A 160 8.92 8.95 -1.61
C PRO A 160 9.44 7.79 -2.46
N ILE A 161 8.64 6.74 -2.62
CA ILE A 161 8.84 5.72 -3.66
C ILE A 161 7.59 5.75 -4.55
N PRO A 162 7.71 6.00 -5.87
CA PRO A 162 6.59 5.99 -6.79
C PRO A 162 5.77 4.71 -6.72
N PHE A 163 4.44 4.84 -6.78
CA PHE A 163 3.51 3.75 -6.52
C PHE A 163 2.39 3.68 -7.57
N ALA A 164 1.93 2.47 -7.86
CA ALA A 164 0.67 2.22 -8.55
C ALA A 164 -0.16 1.19 -7.79
N CYS A 165 -1.46 1.47 -7.63
CA CYS A 165 -2.41 0.56 -7.02
C CYS A 165 -3.29 -0.04 -8.10
N VAL A 166 -3.29 -1.36 -8.24
CA VAL A 166 -4.07 -2.09 -9.23
C VAL A 166 -5.38 -2.56 -8.60
N SER A 167 -6.48 -2.34 -9.30
CA SER A 167 -7.82 -2.75 -8.93
C SER A 167 -8.59 -3.23 -10.17
N GLU A 168 -9.83 -3.62 -9.99
CA GLU A 168 -10.72 -4.04 -11.07
C GLU A 168 -12.06 -3.31 -10.98
N ASN A 169 -12.59 -2.88 -12.13
CA ASN A 169 -13.93 -2.38 -12.23
C ASN A 169 -14.91 -3.56 -12.34
N ILE A 170 -15.66 -3.81 -11.28
CA ILE A 170 -16.58 -4.95 -11.19
C ILE A 170 -17.77 -4.92 -12.18
N VAL A 171 -18.03 -3.76 -12.81
CA VAL A 171 -19.12 -3.62 -13.78
C VAL A 171 -18.74 -4.18 -15.14
N ASN A 172 -17.50 -3.96 -15.56
CA ASN A 172 -17.03 -4.34 -16.90
C ASN A 172 -15.82 -5.29 -16.91
N GLY A 173 -15.26 -5.62 -15.72
CA GLY A 173 -14.10 -6.50 -15.60
C GLY A 173 -12.77 -5.88 -16.04
N ASN A 174 -12.75 -4.57 -16.31
CA ASN A 174 -11.52 -3.91 -16.74
C ASN A 174 -10.60 -3.60 -15.55
N GLU A 175 -9.30 -3.74 -15.80
CA GLU A 175 -8.26 -3.30 -14.88
C GLU A 175 -8.29 -1.78 -14.69
N VAL A 176 -8.11 -1.33 -13.46
CA VAL A 176 -8.01 0.08 -13.08
C VAL A 176 -6.69 0.29 -12.34
N ASN A 177 -5.80 1.07 -12.94
CA ASN A 177 -4.51 1.41 -12.36
C ASN A 177 -4.56 2.82 -11.75
N PHE A 178 -4.56 2.90 -10.43
CA PHE A 178 -4.51 4.17 -9.73
C PHE A 178 -3.07 4.68 -9.65
N HIS A 179 -2.81 5.81 -10.28
CA HIS A 179 -1.58 6.59 -10.18
C HIS A 179 -1.79 7.91 -9.44
N LYS A 180 -3.03 8.22 -9.06
CA LYS A 180 -3.43 9.42 -8.34
C LYS A 180 -4.74 9.20 -7.59
N GLY A 181 -5.01 10.06 -6.63
CA GLY A 181 -6.22 10.04 -5.81
C GLY A 181 -5.90 9.97 -4.32
N VAL A 182 -6.88 9.61 -3.51
CA VAL A 182 -6.69 9.36 -2.08
C VAL A 182 -6.13 7.96 -1.90
N LEU A 183 -4.95 7.85 -1.30
CA LEU A 183 -4.20 6.59 -1.18
C LEU A 183 -5.01 5.52 -0.43
N ALA A 184 -5.61 5.87 0.71
CA ALA A 184 -6.48 4.97 1.49
C ALA A 184 -7.63 4.42 0.65
N THR A 185 -8.25 5.26 -0.18
CA THR A 185 -9.37 4.88 -1.05
C THR A 185 -8.92 3.92 -2.15
N ALA A 186 -7.76 4.15 -2.76
CA ALA A 186 -7.20 3.26 -3.77
C ALA A 186 -6.89 1.87 -3.19
N MET A 187 -6.25 1.81 -2.00
CA MET A 187 -5.99 0.55 -1.28
C MET A 187 -7.30 -0.16 -0.92
N ARG A 188 -8.32 0.59 -0.42
CA ARG A 188 -9.63 0.03 -0.08
C ARG A 188 -10.36 -0.52 -1.32
N ALA A 189 -10.25 0.16 -2.47
CA ALA A 189 -10.82 -0.32 -3.73
C ALA A 189 -10.13 -1.61 -4.22
N SER A 190 -8.81 -1.64 -4.17
CA SER A 190 -8.01 -2.79 -4.61
C SER A 190 -8.29 -4.07 -3.79
N MET A 191 -8.64 -3.94 -2.52
CA MET A 191 -8.96 -5.09 -1.65
C MET A 191 -10.44 -5.52 -1.66
N ALA A 192 -11.29 -4.82 -2.41
CA ALA A 192 -12.73 -5.06 -2.42
C ALA A 192 -13.10 -6.31 -3.23
N ILE A 193 -12.82 -7.49 -2.66
CA ILE A 193 -13.15 -8.78 -3.28
C ILE A 193 -14.67 -8.91 -3.42
N PRO A 194 -15.20 -9.10 -4.64
CA PRO A 194 -16.64 -9.27 -4.87
C PRO A 194 -17.22 -10.39 -4.00
N GLY A 195 -18.40 -10.14 -3.44
CA GLY A 195 -19.08 -11.07 -2.54
C GLY A 195 -18.57 -11.06 -1.09
N VAL A 196 -17.34 -10.61 -0.82
CA VAL A 196 -16.81 -10.47 0.53
C VAL A 196 -16.92 -9.03 1.02
N PHE A 197 -16.31 -8.10 0.31
CA PHE A 197 -16.35 -6.68 0.65
C PHE A 197 -17.24 -5.89 -0.30
N THR A 198 -17.93 -4.91 0.25
CA THR A 198 -18.65 -3.94 -0.58
C THR A 198 -17.69 -3.16 -1.47
N PRO A 199 -17.95 -3.09 -2.79
CA PRO A 199 -17.15 -2.31 -3.71
C PRO A 199 -17.08 -0.83 -3.35
N VAL A 200 -15.97 -0.19 -3.68
CA VAL A 200 -15.82 1.25 -3.51
C VAL A 200 -16.34 1.95 -4.77
N ARG A 201 -17.29 2.87 -4.60
CA ARG A 201 -17.78 3.67 -5.73
C ARG A 201 -16.87 4.88 -5.94
N LEU A 202 -16.33 5.02 -7.15
CA LEU A 202 -15.45 6.10 -7.56
C LEU A 202 -16.04 6.83 -8.75
N GLY A 203 -16.52 8.07 -8.55
CA GLY A 203 -17.16 8.85 -9.60
C GLY A 203 -18.37 8.14 -10.21
N SER A 204 -18.36 8.00 -11.53
CA SER A 204 -19.39 7.31 -12.30
C SER A 204 -19.14 5.79 -12.45
N MET A 205 -18.07 5.29 -11.87
CA MET A 205 -17.70 3.86 -11.87
C MET A 205 -18.32 3.10 -10.69
#